data_7803e1ee80bfda26c8423deae9e47659
#
_entry.id   7803e1ee80bfda26c8423deae9e47659
#
_cell.length_a   1.000
_cell.length_b   1.000
_cell.length_c   1.000
_cell.angle_alpha   90.00
_cell.angle_beta   90.00
_cell.angle_gamma   90.00
#
_symmetry.space_group_name_H-M   'P 1'
#
loop_
_entity.id
_entity.type
_entity.pdbx_description
1 polymer ?
#
loop_
_entity_poly.entity_id
_entity_poly.type
_entity_poly.pdbx_seq_one_letter_code
_entity_poly.pdbx_strand_id
1 'polypeptide(L)'
;MLLPKKTKFRKHHRGRRRGLTKGQAVVQFGDYGIKSLEAGWVTNRQIEAARIAMTRKIKRGGKVWINIFPDKPFTKKPAETRMGKGKGSPEGWVAVVKPGRVMFELSGVPEPLAKEALRLAGQKLPLKTKIVKREGGDLFAG
;
A
#
# COMPACT_ATOMS: atom_id res chain seq x y z
N MET A 1 -8.15 10.67 4.85
CA MET A 1 -7.35 9.43 4.90
C MET A 1 -8.25 8.22 5.02
N LEU A 2 -7.75 7.09 4.56
CA LEU A 2 -8.51 5.85 4.59
C LEU A 2 -8.59 5.30 6.01
N LEU A 3 -9.80 5.10 6.49
CA LEU A 3 -10.05 4.52 7.81
C LEU A 3 -11.24 3.57 7.70
N PRO A 4 -11.26 2.48 8.50
CA PRO A 4 -12.43 1.62 8.53
C PRO A 4 -13.63 2.36 9.11
N LYS A 5 -14.80 2.12 8.51
CA LYS A 5 -16.03 2.74 9.02
C LYS A 5 -16.47 2.14 10.35
N LYS A 6 -16.27 0.84 10.50
CA LYS A 6 -16.56 0.12 11.73
C LYS A 6 -15.40 -0.77 12.07
N THR A 7 -15.12 -0.89 13.35
CA THR A 7 -14.05 -1.77 13.81
C THR A 7 -14.63 -2.71 14.87
N LYS A 8 -14.32 -3.99 14.71
CA LYS A 8 -14.68 -4.99 15.71
C LYS A 8 -13.82 -4.81 16.96
N PHE A 9 -12.55 -4.52 16.74
CA PHE A 9 -11.62 -4.23 17.82
C PHE A 9 -10.83 -2.98 17.44
N ARG A 10 -10.66 -2.08 18.38
CA ARG A 10 -9.87 -0.86 18.13
C ARG A 10 -8.38 -1.14 18.15
N LYS A 11 -7.96 -2.21 18.78
CA LYS A 11 -6.55 -2.59 18.89
C LYS A 11 -6.42 -4.06 18.54
N HIS A 12 -5.43 -4.38 17.75
CA HIS A 12 -5.15 -5.75 17.34
C HIS A 12 -3.73 -6.12 17.77
N HIS A 13 -3.51 -7.40 17.94
CA HIS A 13 -2.17 -7.90 18.16
C HIS A 13 -1.37 -7.82 16.86
N ARG A 14 -0.05 -7.64 17.01
CA ARG A 14 0.83 -7.67 15.85
C ARG A 14 0.86 -9.09 15.30
N GLY A 15 0.39 -9.27 14.08
CA GLY A 15 0.35 -10.58 13.45
C GLY A 15 1.67 -10.94 12.78
N ARG A 16 1.71 -12.17 12.29
CA ARG A 16 2.84 -12.64 11.49
C ARG A 16 2.77 -12.03 10.10
N ARG A 17 3.94 -11.64 9.58
CA ARG A 17 4.05 -11.06 8.24
C ARG A 17 4.75 -12.00 7.27
N ARG A 18 4.53 -13.31 7.46
CA ARG A 18 5.14 -14.34 6.62
C ARG A 18 4.20 -14.79 5.51
N GLY A 19 4.77 -15.39 4.50
CA GLY A 19 4.04 -15.98 3.39
C GLY A 19 3.85 -15.02 2.24
N LEU A 20 3.30 -15.53 1.16
CA LEU A 20 3.02 -14.77 -0.04
C LEU A 20 1.57 -14.29 -0.01
N THR A 21 1.28 -13.29 -0.83
CA THR A 21 -0.09 -12.82 -0.94
C THR A 21 -0.97 -13.91 -1.53
N LYS A 22 -2.21 -13.99 -1.02
CA LYS A 22 -3.20 -14.95 -1.55
C LYS A 22 -4.16 -14.31 -2.54
N GLY A 23 -4.14 -12.99 -2.63
CA GLY A 23 -5.00 -12.28 -3.56
C GLY A 23 -4.28 -11.11 -4.16
N GLN A 24 -4.83 -10.55 -5.20
CA GLN A 24 -4.32 -9.35 -5.84
C GLN A 24 -2.84 -9.48 -6.23
N ALA A 25 -2.44 -10.63 -6.76
CA ALA A 25 -1.07 -10.88 -7.18
C ALA A 25 -0.79 -10.39 -8.61
N VAL A 26 -1.82 -10.04 -9.36
CA VAL A 26 -1.72 -9.55 -10.72
C VAL A 26 -2.53 -8.29 -10.88
N VAL A 27 -2.24 -7.53 -11.93
CA VAL A 27 -3.02 -6.34 -12.27
C VAL A 27 -4.38 -6.80 -12.75
N GLN A 28 -5.44 -6.34 -12.09
CA GLN A 28 -6.82 -6.77 -12.38
C GLN A 28 -7.68 -5.70 -13.02
N PHE A 29 -7.53 -4.47 -12.58
CA PHE A 29 -8.43 -3.38 -12.99
C PHE A 29 -7.78 -2.42 -13.97
N GLY A 30 -6.51 -2.14 -13.79
CA GLY A 30 -5.79 -1.17 -14.62
C GLY A 30 -4.95 -1.82 -15.70
N ASP A 31 -4.09 -1.03 -16.29
CA ASP A 31 -3.12 -1.49 -17.29
C ASP A 31 -1.75 -1.73 -16.67
N TYR A 32 -1.44 -1.00 -15.61
CA TYR A 32 -0.17 -1.06 -14.91
C TYR A 32 -0.41 -1.05 -13.42
N GLY A 33 0.53 -1.61 -12.68
CA GLY A 33 0.43 -1.63 -11.23
C GLY A 33 1.79 -1.62 -10.56
N ILE A 34 1.77 -1.46 -9.24
CA ILE A 34 2.98 -1.53 -8.44
C ILE A 34 2.80 -2.65 -7.42
N LYS A 35 3.75 -3.57 -7.42
CA LYS A 35 3.72 -4.79 -6.63
C LYS A 35 4.77 -4.73 -5.53
N SER A 36 4.43 -5.22 -4.35
CA SER A 36 5.40 -5.31 -3.26
C SER A 36 6.35 -6.49 -3.49
N LEU A 37 7.60 -6.30 -3.15
CA LEU A 37 8.61 -7.36 -3.20
C LEU A 37 8.94 -7.90 -1.82
N GLU A 38 8.42 -7.29 -0.78
CA GLU A 38 8.67 -7.71 0.59
C GLU A 38 7.43 -7.52 1.44
N ALA A 39 7.42 -8.15 2.62
CA ALA A 39 6.33 -8.01 3.56
C ALA A 39 6.52 -6.78 4.43
N GLY A 40 5.43 -6.18 4.85
CA GLY A 40 5.50 -5.05 5.77
C GLY A 40 4.15 -4.40 5.97
N TRP A 41 4.18 -3.32 6.72
CA TRP A 41 3.01 -2.51 7.00
C TRP A 41 3.07 -1.21 6.22
N VAL A 42 1.96 -0.87 5.58
CA VAL A 42 1.82 0.41 4.88
C VAL A 42 0.76 1.20 5.63
N THR A 43 1.15 2.37 6.14
CA THR A 43 0.22 3.19 6.91
C THR A 43 -0.76 3.91 6.02
N ASN A 44 -1.89 4.33 6.60
CA ASN A 44 -2.88 5.12 5.85
C ASN A 44 -2.27 6.41 5.30
N ARG A 45 -1.31 7.00 6.00
CA ARG A 45 -0.61 8.21 5.51
C ARG A 45 0.26 7.90 4.31
N GLN A 46 0.94 6.75 4.32
CA GLN A 46 1.76 6.33 3.19
C GLN A 46 0.91 6.01 1.96
N ILE A 47 -0.23 5.36 2.17
CA ILE A 47 -1.17 5.07 1.09
C ILE A 47 -1.65 6.38 0.47
N GLU A 48 -2.03 7.35 1.28
CA GLU A 48 -2.49 8.64 0.80
C GLU A 48 -1.38 9.39 0.06
N ALA A 49 -0.16 9.37 0.60
CA ALA A 49 0.98 10.02 -0.05
C ALA A 49 1.26 9.40 -1.42
N ALA A 50 1.21 8.08 -1.52
CA ALA A 50 1.41 7.39 -2.80
C ALA A 50 0.32 7.76 -3.81
N ARG A 51 -0.94 7.78 -3.36
CA ARG A 51 -2.07 8.17 -4.21
C ARG A 51 -1.88 9.58 -4.75
N ILE A 52 -1.52 10.51 -3.89
CA ILE A 52 -1.30 11.90 -4.29
C ILE A 52 -0.16 12.00 -5.29
N ALA A 53 0.93 11.29 -5.07
CA ALA A 53 2.08 11.30 -5.98
C ALA A 53 1.68 10.82 -7.38
N MET A 54 0.88 9.75 -7.45
CA MET A 54 0.40 9.25 -8.73
C MET A 54 -0.55 10.22 -9.42
N THR A 55 -1.53 10.73 -8.68
CA THR A 55 -2.54 11.61 -9.28
C THR A 55 -1.94 12.92 -9.76
N ARG A 56 -0.97 13.45 -9.04
CA ARG A 56 -0.28 14.66 -9.49
C ARG A 56 0.48 14.43 -10.79
N LYS A 57 1.08 13.27 -10.93
CA LYS A 57 1.86 12.98 -12.12
C LYS A 57 0.99 12.76 -13.34
N ILE A 58 -0.10 12.03 -13.21
CA ILE A 58 -1.00 11.77 -14.33
C ILE A 58 -2.02 12.88 -14.53
N LYS A 59 -2.13 13.79 -13.55
CA LYS A 59 -3.04 14.93 -13.58
C LYS A 59 -4.49 14.46 -13.79
N ARG A 60 -5.16 14.96 -14.82
CA ARG A 60 -6.55 14.62 -15.09
C ARG A 60 -6.74 13.38 -15.95
N GLY A 61 -5.66 12.85 -16.51
CA GLY A 61 -5.74 11.66 -17.32
C GLY A 61 -5.72 10.41 -16.45
N GLY A 62 -6.37 9.38 -16.90
CA GLY A 62 -6.27 8.08 -16.26
C GLY A 62 -7.12 7.89 -15.03
N LYS A 63 -7.00 6.70 -14.49
CA LYS A 63 -7.76 6.26 -13.33
C LYS A 63 -6.83 5.46 -12.42
N VAL A 64 -7.00 5.61 -11.12
CA VAL A 64 -6.18 4.96 -10.10
C VAL A 64 -7.06 4.04 -9.25
N TRP A 65 -6.58 2.85 -8.97
CA TRP A 65 -7.19 1.92 -8.02
C TRP A 65 -6.24 1.70 -6.87
N ILE A 66 -6.79 1.67 -5.66
CA ILE A 66 -6.04 1.35 -4.45
C ILE A 66 -6.53 -0.02 -3.99
N ASN A 67 -5.64 -1.02 -4.04
CA ASN A 67 -5.99 -2.41 -3.76
C ASN A 67 -5.68 -2.85 -2.34
N ILE A 68 -5.18 -1.95 -1.51
CA ILE A 68 -4.90 -2.23 -0.11
C ILE A 68 -5.70 -1.27 0.76
N PHE A 69 -6.08 -1.74 1.93
CA PHE A 69 -6.87 -0.91 2.84
C PHE A 69 -6.26 -0.99 4.25
N PRO A 70 -6.12 0.14 4.93
CA PRO A 70 -5.51 0.17 6.26
C PRO A 70 -6.55 -0.20 7.32
N ASP A 71 -6.76 -1.49 7.51
CA ASP A 71 -7.78 -1.99 8.42
C ASP A 71 -7.25 -2.46 9.77
N LYS A 72 -5.92 -2.49 9.95
CA LYS A 72 -5.32 -2.92 11.20
C LYS A 72 -4.87 -1.71 12.01
N PRO A 73 -5.38 -1.52 13.23
CA PRO A 73 -4.90 -0.42 14.07
C PRO A 73 -3.51 -0.75 14.63
N PHE A 74 -2.70 0.27 14.80
CA PHE A 74 -1.44 0.10 15.50
C PHE A 74 -1.27 1.17 16.55
N THR A 75 -0.51 0.84 17.61
CA THR A 75 -0.23 1.77 18.68
C THR A 75 1.28 2.01 18.74
N LYS A 76 1.61 3.26 19.03
CA LYS A 76 2.99 3.63 19.26
C LYS A 76 3.18 3.78 20.76
N LYS A 77 4.20 3.12 21.28
CA LYS A 77 4.47 3.19 22.70
C LYS A 77 5.12 4.55 23.00
N PRO A 78 4.48 5.41 23.80
CA PRO A 78 5.07 6.70 24.14
C PRO A 78 6.36 6.49 24.96
N ALA A 79 7.29 7.41 24.80
CA ALA A 79 8.55 7.33 25.54
C ALA A 79 8.36 7.36 27.05
N GLU A 80 7.32 8.03 27.52
CA GLU A 80 7.00 8.12 28.93
C GLU A 80 6.20 6.95 29.47
N THR A 81 5.76 6.04 28.63
CA THR A 81 4.98 4.90 29.05
C THR A 81 5.90 3.83 29.59
N ARG A 82 6.33 4.01 30.84
CA ARG A 82 7.27 3.10 31.44
C ARG A 82 6.62 1.95 32.15
N MET A 83 5.40 2.13 32.57
CA MET A 83 4.77 1.22 33.51
C MET A 83 3.93 0.13 32.86
N GLY A 84 3.98 0.01 31.57
CA GLY A 84 3.29 -1.07 30.89
C GLY A 84 1.80 -1.13 31.16
N LYS A 85 1.14 -0.02 31.26
CA LYS A 85 -0.28 0.03 31.53
C LYS A 85 -1.12 -0.29 30.31
N GLY A 86 -0.80 -1.35 29.62
CA GLY A 86 -1.53 -1.74 28.43
C GLY A 86 -1.19 -0.90 27.21
N LYS A 87 -1.91 -1.15 26.14
CA LYS A 87 -1.72 -0.43 24.89
C LYS A 87 -2.31 0.96 24.96
N GLY A 88 -1.59 1.93 24.43
CA GLY A 88 -2.14 3.26 24.29
C GLY A 88 -3.24 3.31 23.23
N SER A 89 -3.75 4.51 22.96
CA SER A 89 -4.72 4.69 21.89
C SER A 89 -4.09 4.37 20.55
N PRO A 90 -4.88 3.91 19.57
CA PRO A 90 -4.33 3.67 18.23
C PRO A 90 -3.71 4.94 17.66
N GLU A 91 -2.47 4.82 17.19
CA GLU A 91 -1.77 5.93 16.52
C GLU A 91 -2.23 6.08 15.08
N GLY A 92 -2.68 5.00 14.47
CA GLY A 92 -3.11 5.01 13.11
C GLY A 92 -3.52 3.64 12.64
N TRP A 93 -3.64 3.51 11.36
CA TRP A 93 -4.11 2.29 10.71
C TRP A 93 -3.10 1.86 9.65
N VAL A 94 -2.93 0.56 9.50
CA VAL A 94 -2.00 0.01 8.52
C VAL A 94 -2.66 -1.09 7.71
N ALA A 95 -2.20 -1.23 6.47
CA ALA A 95 -2.47 -2.39 5.65
C ALA A 95 -1.31 -3.35 5.80
N VAL A 96 -1.61 -4.62 6.05
CA VAL A 96 -0.59 -5.66 6.11
C VAL A 96 -0.38 -6.16 4.69
N VAL A 97 0.83 -6.00 4.17
CA VAL A 97 1.15 -6.35 2.80
C VAL A 97 2.13 -7.51 2.78
N LYS A 98 1.83 -8.49 1.96
CA LYS A 98 2.71 -9.65 1.75
C LYS A 98 3.41 -9.53 0.40
N PRO A 99 4.56 -10.20 0.24
CA PRO A 99 5.25 -10.17 -1.06
C PRO A 99 4.35 -10.61 -2.20
N GLY A 100 4.43 -9.93 -3.31
CA GLY A 100 3.63 -10.24 -4.49
C GLY A 100 2.32 -9.48 -4.60
N ARG A 101 1.95 -8.70 -3.60
CA ARG A 101 0.69 -7.94 -3.62
C ARG A 101 0.78 -6.75 -4.57
N VAL A 102 -0.16 -6.63 -5.49
CA VAL A 102 -0.30 -5.42 -6.31
C VAL A 102 -1.09 -4.41 -5.50
N MET A 103 -0.39 -3.37 -5.05
CA MET A 103 -0.96 -2.40 -4.10
C MET A 103 -1.77 -1.31 -4.77
N PHE A 104 -1.31 -0.83 -5.91
CA PHE A 104 -1.97 0.23 -6.66
C PHE A 104 -1.98 -0.15 -8.13
N GLU A 105 -3.00 0.33 -8.84
CA GLU A 105 -3.10 0.15 -10.29
C GLU A 105 -3.49 1.46 -10.94
N LEU A 106 -3.14 1.61 -12.20
CA LEU A 106 -3.56 2.77 -12.95
C LEU A 106 -3.77 2.42 -14.42
N SER A 107 -4.61 3.20 -15.08
CA SER A 107 -4.91 3.01 -16.51
C SER A 107 -5.18 4.34 -17.17
N GLY A 108 -5.29 4.29 -18.49
CA GLY A 108 -5.69 5.47 -19.27
C GLY A 108 -4.58 6.46 -19.51
N VAL A 109 -3.32 6.06 -19.33
CA VAL A 109 -2.17 6.92 -19.59
C VAL A 109 -1.12 6.13 -20.36
N PRO A 110 -0.25 6.83 -21.13
CA PRO A 110 0.82 6.14 -21.85
C PRO A 110 1.80 5.46 -20.90
N GLU A 111 2.44 4.40 -21.38
CA GLU A 111 3.37 3.62 -20.56
C GLU A 111 4.46 4.45 -19.88
N PRO A 112 5.16 5.37 -20.58
CA PRO A 112 6.20 6.15 -19.90
C PRO A 112 5.67 6.98 -18.73
N LEU A 113 4.49 7.55 -18.88
CA LEU A 113 3.87 8.33 -17.82
C LEU A 113 3.42 7.43 -16.67
N ALA A 114 2.87 6.26 -17.01
CA ALA A 114 2.47 5.28 -16.01
C ALA A 114 3.66 4.82 -15.17
N LYS A 115 4.79 4.51 -15.82
CA LYS A 115 6.00 4.12 -15.11
C LYS A 115 6.47 5.20 -14.15
N GLU A 116 6.48 6.43 -14.60
CA GLU A 116 6.93 7.54 -13.75
C GLU A 116 5.99 7.75 -12.57
N ALA A 117 4.69 7.71 -12.81
CA ALA A 117 3.71 7.87 -11.74
C ALA A 117 3.85 6.76 -10.67
N LEU A 118 4.00 5.52 -11.11
CA LEU A 118 4.14 4.39 -10.19
C LEU A 118 5.49 4.43 -9.47
N ARG A 119 6.53 4.88 -10.15
CA ARG A 119 7.84 5.05 -9.51
C ARG A 119 7.76 6.06 -8.37
N LEU A 120 7.09 7.18 -8.61
CA LEU A 120 6.90 8.20 -7.58
C LEU A 120 6.07 7.68 -6.41
N ALA A 121 5.04 6.91 -6.70
CA ALA A 121 4.24 6.27 -5.65
C ALA A 121 5.09 5.32 -4.81
N GLY A 122 5.94 4.52 -5.46
CA GLY A 122 6.81 3.58 -4.77
C GLY A 122 7.75 4.26 -3.79
N GLN A 123 8.19 5.49 -4.10
CA GLN A 123 9.06 6.24 -3.20
C GLN A 123 8.37 6.63 -1.89
N LYS A 124 7.05 6.65 -1.86
CA LYS A 124 6.28 6.97 -0.66
C LYS A 124 5.97 5.75 0.18
N LEU A 125 6.28 4.57 -0.32
CA LEU A 125 5.99 3.31 0.36
C LEU A 125 7.24 2.79 1.07
N PRO A 126 7.07 2.10 2.21
CA PRO A 126 8.20 1.61 2.98
C PRO A 126 8.75 0.27 2.49
N LEU A 127 8.19 -0.26 1.42
CA LEU A 127 8.55 -1.57 0.89
C LEU A 127 9.24 -1.44 -0.44
N LYS A 128 10.07 -2.41 -0.77
CA LYS A 128 10.61 -2.53 -2.11
C LYS A 128 9.48 -2.90 -3.05
N THR A 129 9.47 -2.28 -4.22
CA THR A 129 8.36 -2.42 -5.16
C THR A 129 8.87 -2.70 -6.56
N LYS A 130 7.95 -3.22 -7.39
CA LYS A 130 8.20 -3.49 -8.79
C LYS A 130 7.00 -3.04 -9.60
N ILE A 131 7.25 -2.41 -10.74
CA ILE A 131 6.18 -1.99 -11.63
C ILE A 131 5.84 -3.17 -12.53
N VAL A 132 4.56 -3.49 -12.61
CA VAL A 132 4.08 -4.63 -13.39
C VAL A 132 3.04 -4.17 -14.38
N LYS A 133 2.90 -4.95 -15.44
CA LYS A 133 1.96 -4.70 -16.51
C LYS A 133 0.84 -5.73 -16.44
N ARG A 134 -0.32 -5.35 -16.93
CA ARG A 134 -1.42 -6.31 -17.04
C ARG A 134 -0.96 -7.51 -17.88
N GLU A 135 -1.56 -8.66 -17.63
CA GLU A 135 -1.22 -9.93 -18.28
C GLU A 135 0.14 -10.49 -17.83
N GLY A 136 0.57 -10.07 -16.63
CA GLY A 136 1.70 -10.71 -15.97
C GLY A 136 3.08 -10.33 -16.46
N GLY A 137 3.16 -9.42 -17.41
CA GLY A 137 4.47 -8.96 -17.85
C GLY A 137 5.04 -7.94 -16.88
N ASP A 138 6.32 -8.09 -16.52
CA ASP A 138 7.03 -7.08 -15.77
C ASP A 138 7.60 -6.06 -16.74
N LEU A 139 7.41 -4.77 -16.45
CA LEU A 139 7.95 -3.72 -17.32
C LEU A 139 9.46 -3.67 -17.27
N PHE A 140 10.04 -4.06 -16.16
CA PHE A 140 11.49 -4.15 -15.98
C PHE A 140 11.86 -5.59 -15.70
N ALA A 141 11.46 -6.48 -16.58
CA ALA A 141 11.82 -7.88 -16.48
C ALA A 141 13.32 -8.01 -16.68
N GLY A 142 13.91 -8.75 -15.84
CA GLY A 142 15.35 -8.94 -15.98
C GLY A 142 16.00 -8.94 -14.69
#